data_3bf8ec428b97745749bde5e796979515
#
_entry.id   3bf8ec428b97745749bde5e796979515
#
_cell.length_a   1.000
_cell.length_b   1.000
_cell.length_c   1.000
_cell.angle_alpha   90.00
_cell.angle_beta   90.00
_cell.angle_gamma   90.00
#
_symmetry.space_group_name_H-M   'P 1'
#
loop_
_entity.id
_entity.type
_entity.pdbx_description
1 polymer ?
#
loop_
_entity_poly.entity_id
_entity_poly.type
_entity_poly.pdbx_seq_one_letter_code
_entity_poly.pdbx_strand_id
1 'polypeptide(L)'
;SQGRPLLIICRGMEGSALNNLVMNLLNKTVQCAVILAPNFGGSQIDELSDIQSLIGGKVFIDESKDDAKLFTEGELGTCSKVIITKETTTFVGGEGETSERINSLKEQAKEVKGHDLARLKARVSRLKGGVATIKIGASSSIEMREKKERLDDALNATKAALESGIVLG
;
A
#
# COMPACT_ATOMS: atom_id res chain seq x y z
N SER A 1 -11.91 -20.66 5.84
CA SER A 1 -10.99 -19.58 6.21
C SER A 1 -9.63 -20.20 6.56
N GLN A 2 -8.58 -19.80 5.89
CA GLN A 2 -7.21 -20.32 6.08
C GLN A 2 -6.54 -19.77 7.36
N GLY A 3 -7.29 -19.09 8.25
CA GLY A 3 -6.74 -18.46 9.46
C GLY A 3 -5.85 -17.23 9.20
N ARG A 4 -5.73 -16.77 7.94
CA ARG A 4 -4.98 -15.56 7.57
C ARG A 4 -5.86 -14.32 7.73
N PRO A 5 -5.32 -13.19 8.21
CA PRO A 5 -6.06 -11.93 8.28
C PRO A 5 -6.35 -11.39 6.86
N LEU A 6 -7.51 -10.78 6.68
CA LEU A 6 -7.97 -10.19 5.43
C LEU A 6 -7.83 -8.68 5.46
N LEU A 7 -7.27 -8.09 4.41
CA LEU A 7 -7.34 -6.64 4.18
C LEU A 7 -8.37 -6.35 3.09
N ILE A 8 -9.31 -5.46 3.37
CA ILE A 8 -10.31 -4.96 2.43
C ILE A 8 -9.95 -3.54 2.05
N ILE A 9 -9.77 -3.28 0.76
CA ILE A 9 -9.51 -1.94 0.22
C ILE A 9 -10.76 -1.54 -0.56
N CYS A 10 -11.49 -0.52 -0.11
CA CYS A 10 -12.75 -0.13 -0.71
C CYS A 10 -12.90 1.39 -0.83
N ARG A 11 -13.81 1.86 -1.67
CA ARG A 11 -14.12 3.29 -1.81
C ARG A 11 -14.85 3.85 -0.61
N GLY A 12 -15.60 3.02 0.09
CA GLY A 12 -16.36 3.34 1.29
C GLY A 12 -17.04 2.08 1.81
N MET A 13 -17.40 2.10 3.08
CA MET A 13 -18.17 1.02 3.72
C MET A 13 -19.20 1.64 4.65
N GLU A 14 -20.47 1.40 4.39
CA GLU A 14 -21.58 2.01 5.11
C GLU A 14 -22.70 1.01 5.42
N GLY A 15 -23.63 1.43 6.27
CA GLY A 15 -24.87 0.70 6.55
C GLY A 15 -24.66 -0.71 7.10
N SER A 16 -25.40 -1.66 6.54
CA SER A 16 -25.38 -3.05 7.00
C SER A 16 -24.04 -3.75 6.81
N ALA A 17 -23.29 -3.40 5.77
CA ALA A 17 -21.97 -3.97 5.51
C ALA A 17 -20.97 -3.64 6.64
N LEU A 18 -20.92 -2.37 7.05
CA LEU A 18 -20.08 -1.93 8.16
C LEU A 18 -20.52 -2.59 9.48
N ASN A 19 -21.84 -2.58 9.78
CA ASN A 19 -22.36 -3.15 11.01
C ASN A 19 -22.05 -4.66 11.11
N ASN A 20 -22.28 -5.40 10.03
CA ASN A 20 -22.00 -6.85 9.99
C ASN A 20 -20.49 -7.12 10.17
N LEU A 21 -19.64 -6.33 9.55
CA LEU A 21 -18.20 -6.49 9.69
C LEU A 21 -17.74 -6.20 11.12
N VAL A 22 -18.22 -5.11 11.73
CA VAL A 22 -17.92 -4.76 13.13
C VAL A 22 -18.35 -5.87 14.09
N MET A 23 -19.58 -6.41 13.91
CA MET A 23 -20.09 -7.51 14.73
C MET A 23 -19.21 -8.75 14.60
N ASN A 24 -18.78 -9.10 13.39
CA ASN A 24 -17.90 -10.26 13.16
C ASN A 24 -16.50 -10.04 13.77
N LEU A 25 -15.96 -8.83 13.72
CA LEU A 25 -14.70 -8.47 14.37
C LEU A 25 -14.79 -8.57 15.89
N LEU A 26 -15.87 -8.04 16.50
CA LEU A 26 -16.10 -8.11 17.95
C LEU A 26 -16.26 -9.55 18.43
N ASN A 27 -16.97 -10.38 17.65
CA ASN A 27 -17.13 -11.80 17.93
C ASN A 27 -15.88 -12.64 17.60
N LYS A 28 -14.82 -12.02 17.05
CA LYS A 28 -13.59 -12.69 16.64
C LYS A 28 -13.78 -13.82 15.60
N THR A 29 -14.87 -13.77 14.86
CA THR A 29 -15.15 -14.74 13.77
C THR A 29 -14.32 -14.47 12.53
N VAL A 30 -13.91 -13.19 12.31
CA VAL A 30 -13.08 -12.77 11.20
C VAL A 30 -11.94 -11.88 11.73
N GLN A 31 -10.73 -12.08 11.21
CA GLN A 31 -9.62 -11.16 11.40
C GLN A 31 -9.47 -10.33 10.13
N CYS A 32 -9.90 -9.08 10.15
CA CYS A 32 -9.78 -8.22 8.98
C CYS A 32 -9.50 -6.77 9.38
N ALA A 33 -8.97 -6.03 8.41
CA ALA A 33 -8.85 -4.59 8.45
C ALA A 33 -9.49 -4.02 7.19
N VAL A 34 -10.03 -2.81 7.28
CA VAL A 34 -10.60 -2.09 6.14
C VAL A 34 -9.88 -0.76 6.00
N ILE A 35 -9.46 -0.45 4.79
CA ILE A 35 -8.87 0.84 4.45
C ILE A 35 -9.59 1.44 3.26
N LEU A 36 -9.59 2.77 3.19
CA LEU A 36 -10.09 3.47 2.02
C LEU A 36 -9.08 3.35 0.87
N ALA A 37 -9.61 3.15 -0.34
CA ALA A 37 -8.80 3.17 -1.54
C ALA A 37 -8.17 4.57 -1.73
N PRO A 38 -6.89 4.64 -2.10
CA PRO A 38 -6.19 5.91 -2.25
C PRO A 38 -6.72 6.71 -3.44
N ASN A 39 -6.65 8.03 -3.35
CA ASN A 39 -7.08 8.95 -4.41
C ASN A 39 -8.57 8.84 -4.83
N PHE A 40 -8.93 9.46 -5.96
CA PHE A 40 -10.28 9.48 -6.50
C PHE A 40 -10.27 9.33 -8.02
N GLY A 41 -11.40 8.88 -8.59
CA GLY A 41 -11.58 8.77 -10.04
C GLY A 41 -10.56 7.84 -10.71
N GLY A 42 -10.06 8.24 -11.88
CA GLY A 42 -9.07 7.45 -12.65
C GLY A 42 -7.78 7.18 -11.89
N SER A 43 -7.31 8.13 -11.08
CA SER A 43 -6.11 7.95 -10.25
C SER A 43 -6.28 6.85 -9.19
N GLN A 44 -7.50 6.64 -8.70
CA GLN A 44 -7.80 5.56 -7.76
C GLN A 44 -7.67 4.19 -8.42
N ILE A 45 -8.22 4.06 -9.63
CA ILE A 45 -8.12 2.82 -10.44
C ILE A 45 -6.66 2.49 -10.73
N ASP A 46 -5.89 3.50 -11.08
CA ASP A 46 -4.45 3.40 -11.33
C ASP A 46 -3.67 2.88 -10.13
N GLU A 47 -3.91 3.44 -8.94
CA GLU A 47 -3.25 3.01 -7.69
C GLU A 47 -3.69 1.60 -7.27
N LEU A 48 -4.97 1.26 -7.43
CA LEU A 48 -5.46 -0.10 -7.18
C LEU A 48 -4.82 -1.11 -8.14
N SER A 49 -4.62 -0.75 -9.41
CA SER A 49 -3.90 -1.58 -10.38
C SER A 49 -2.42 -1.75 -10.03
N ASP A 50 -1.79 -0.73 -9.46
CA ASP A 50 -0.42 -0.82 -8.95
C ASP A 50 -0.34 -1.76 -7.74
N ILE A 51 -1.30 -1.67 -6.80
CA ILE A 51 -1.42 -2.59 -5.68
C ILE A 51 -1.65 -4.02 -6.17
N GLN A 52 -2.56 -4.21 -7.13
CA GLN A 52 -2.82 -5.52 -7.75
C GLN A 52 -1.56 -6.13 -8.34
N SER A 53 -0.77 -5.36 -9.09
CA SER A 53 0.48 -5.86 -9.66
C SER A 53 1.50 -6.28 -8.61
N LEU A 54 1.46 -5.66 -7.41
CA LEU A 54 2.37 -5.97 -6.31
C LEU A 54 1.97 -7.22 -5.53
N ILE A 55 0.68 -7.39 -5.23
CA ILE A 55 0.18 -8.44 -4.33
C ILE A 55 -0.58 -9.55 -5.06
N GLY A 56 -0.82 -9.40 -6.35
CA GLY A 56 -1.74 -10.25 -7.12
C GLY A 56 -3.21 -9.93 -6.80
N GLY A 57 -4.08 -10.88 -7.12
CA GLY A 57 -5.51 -10.76 -6.86
C GLY A 57 -6.28 -10.00 -7.92
N LYS A 58 -7.53 -9.67 -7.63
CA LYS A 58 -8.46 -9.00 -8.56
C LYS A 58 -8.93 -7.67 -7.99
N VAL A 59 -9.00 -6.66 -8.83
CA VAL A 59 -9.62 -5.36 -8.52
C VAL A 59 -11.01 -5.32 -9.15
N PHE A 60 -12.02 -5.03 -8.33
CA PHE A 60 -13.41 -4.87 -8.76
C PHE A 60 -13.65 -3.38 -9.04
N ILE A 61 -13.82 -3.02 -10.30
CA ILE A 61 -13.94 -1.62 -10.73
C ILE A 61 -15.39 -1.27 -11.09
N ASP A 62 -16.09 -2.20 -11.73
CA ASP A 62 -17.41 -1.99 -12.30
C ASP A 62 -18.40 -3.01 -11.73
N GLU A 63 -19.35 -2.52 -10.93
CA GLU A 63 -20.40 -3.35 -10.31
C GLU A 63 -21.27 -4.07 -11.33
N SER A 64 -21.37 -3.57 -12.57
CA SER A 64 -22.16 -4.18 -13.65
C SER A 64 -21.46 -5.34 -14.35
N LYS A 65 -20.13 -5.37 -14.31
CA LYS A 65 -19.28 -6.36 -14.99
C LYS A 65 -18.61 -7.33 -14.02
N ASP A 66 -18.33 -6.85 -12.81
CA ASP A 66 -17.65 -7.60 -11.79
C ASP A 66 -18.65 -8.08 -10.75
N ASP A 67 -19.19 -9.28 -10.91
CA ASP A 67 -20.10 -9.86 -9.90
C ASP A 67 -19.28 -10.35 -8.69
N ALA A 68 -19.23 -9.53 -7.65
CA ALA A 68 -18.57 -9.87 -6.39
C ALA A 68 -19.15 -11.12 -5.71
N LYS A 69 -20.31 -11.60 -6.11
CA LYS A 69 -20.90 -12.85 -5.61
C LYS A 69 -20.22 -14.09 -6.20
N LEU A 70 -19.56 -13.94 -7.35
CA LEU A 70 -18.80 -15.02 -8.00
C LEU A 70 -17.32 -15.03 -7.58
N PHE A 71 -16.96 -14.21 -6.60
CA PHE A 71 -15.60 -14.11 -6.09
C PHE A 71 -15.11 -15.44 -5.51
N THR A 72 -13.94 -15.87 -5.95
CA THR A 72 -13.28 -17.09 -5.49
C THR A 72 -12.06 -16.78 -4.64
N GLU A 73 -11.67 -17.68 -3.76
CA GLU A 73 -10.50 -17.52 -2.89
C GLU A 73 -9.20 -17.36 -3.69
N GLY A 74 -9.11 -17.94 -4.90
CA GLY A 74 -7.96 -17.80 -5.80
C GLY A 74 -7.79 -16.40 -6.42
N GLU A 75 -8.79 -15.54 -6.31
CA GLU A 75 -8.73 -14.15 -6.78
C GLU A 75 -8.21 -13.17 -5.69
N LEU A 76 -7.88 -13.67 -4.49
CA LEU A 76 -7.26 -12.87 -3.44
C LEU A 76 -5.78 -12.63 -3.72
N GLY A 77 -5.35 -11.39 -3.58
CA GLY A 77 -3.93 -11.06 -3.53
C GLY A 77 -3.29 -11.49 -2.20
N THR A 78 -1.99 -11.70 -2.21
CA THR A 78 -1.24 -12.14 -1.03
C THR A 78 0.01 -11.30 -0.80
N CYS A 79 0.32 -11.08 0.49
CA CYS A 79 1.58 -10.48 0.91
C CYS A 79 1.98 -11.01 2.29
N SER A 80 3.25 -10.89 2.62
CA SER A 80 3.78 -11.38 3.90
C SER A 80 3.30 -10.57 5.09
N LYS A 81 3.15 -9.25 4.92
CA LYS A 81 2.75 -8.33 5.99
C LYS A 81 2.14 -7.05 5.43
N VAL A 82 1.12 -6.52 6.12
CA VAL A 82 0.62 -5.17 5.89
C VAL A 82 0.80 -4.34 7.15
N ILE A 83 1.33 -3.14 7.01
CA ILE A 83 1.48 -2.17 8.10
C ILE A 83 0.56 -1.00 7.79
N ILE A 84 -0.44 -0.79 8.63
CA ILE A 84 -1.43 0.26 8.47
C ILE A 84 -1.20 1.30 9.55
N THR A 85 -1.02 2.54 9.14
CA THR A 85 -0.99 3.71 10.01
C THR A 85 -2.18 4.62 9.70
N LYS A 86 -2.31 5.73 10.39
CA LYS A 86 -3.36 6.71 10.13
C LYS A 86 -3.27 7.32 8.73
N GLU A 87 -2.07 7.41 8.17
CA GLU A 87 -1.81 8.15 6.94
C GLU A 87 -1.30 7.25 5.80
N THR A 88 -0.73 6.10 6.13
CA THR A 88 -0.07 5.23 5.15
C THR A 88 -0.41 3.75 5.35
N THR A 89 -0.42 3.03 4.24
CA THR A 89 -0.47 1.56 4.24
C THR A 89 0.73 1.03 3.47
N THR A 90 1.51 0.17 4.10
CA THR A 90 2.71 -0.43 3.51
C THR A 90 2.51 -1.93 3.33
N PHE A 91 2.69 -2.40 2.11
CA PHE A 91 2.67 -3.82 1.76
C PHE A 91 4.10 -4.36 1.72
N VAL A 92 4.35 -5.48 2.35
CA VAL A 92 5.67 -6.12 2.43
C VAL A 92 5.58 -7.53 1.88
N GLY A 93 6.47 -7.88 0.94
CA GLY A 93 6.57 -9.23 0.40
C GLY A 93 5.32 -9.65 -0.36
N GLY A 94 4.89 -8.84 -1.31
CA GLY A 94 3.83 -9.21 -2.25
C GLY A 94 4.30 -10.27 -3.24
N GLU A 95 3.39 -11.14 -3.66
CA GLU A 95 3.65 -12.26 -4.58
C GLU A 95 3.24 -11.94 -6.02
N GLY A 96 2.90 -10.68 -6.31
CA GLY A 96 2.51 -10.24 -7.64
C GLY A 96 3.71 -9.99 -8.56
N GLU A 97 3.42 -9.81 -9.86
CA GLU A 97 4.41 -9.52 -10.90
C GLU A 97 4.34 -8.04 -11.30
N THR A 98 5.36 -7.28 -10.93
CA THR A 98 5.39 -5.82 -11.14
C THR A 98 6.10 -5.37 -12.42
N SER A 99 6.84 -6.26 -13.10
CA SER A 99 7.71 -5.90 -14.22
C SER A 99 6.93 -5.31 -15.40
N GLU A 100 5.82 -5.93 -15.78
CA GLU A 100 4.98 -5.45 -16.87
C GLU A 100 4.37 -4.08 -16.54
N ARG A 101 3.88 -3.92 -15.32
CA ARG A 101 3.30 -2.64 -14.86
C ARG A 101 4.33 -1.52 -14.86
N ILE A 102 5.53 -1.79 -14.35
CA ILE A 102 6.65 -0.85 -14.34
C ILE A 102 7.03 -0.44 -15.77
N ASN A 103 7.08 -1.38 -16.71
CA ASN A 103 7.40 -1.08 -18.10
C ASN A 103 6.31 -0.22 -18.75
N SER A 104 5.03 -0.54 -18.55
CA SER A 104 3.91 0.27 -19.01
C SER A 104 3.97 1.71 -18.49
N LEU A 105 4.22 1.89 -17.18
CA LEU A 105 4.35 3.22 -16.57
C LEU A 105 5.55 4.02 -17.14
N LYS A 106 6.66 3.34 -17.45
CA LYS A 106 7.83 4.00 -18.07
C LYS A 106 7.54 4.46 -19.50
N GLU A 107 6.81 3.66 -20.28
CA GLU A 107 6.41 4.08 -21.64
C GLU A 107 5.48 5.30 -21.56
N GLN A 108 4.46 5.28 -20.71
CA GLN A 108 3.59 6.44 -20.48
C GLN A 108 4.39 7.68 -20.04
N ALA A 109 5.43 7.50 -19.24
CA ALA A 109 6.28 8.60 -18.77
C ALA A 109 7.09 9.29 -19.89
N LYS A 110 7.26 8.66 -21.06
CA LYS A 110 7.93 9.29 -22.22
C LYS A 110 7.03 10.31 -22.93
N GLU A 111 5.72 10.14 -22.82
CA GLU A 111 4.72 10.95 -23.54
C GLU A 111 4.23 12.16 -22.73
N VAL A 112 4.50 12.21 -21.43
CA VAL A 112 4.01 13.26 -20.52
C VAL A 112 5.14 14.10 -19.95
N LYS A 113 4.80 15.31 -19.47
CA LYS A 113 5.75 16.28 -18.89
C LYS A 113 5.19 16.86 -17.58
N GLY A 114 6.05 17.56 -16.84
CA GLY A 114 5.65 18.29 -15.65
C GLY A 114 5.14 17.39 -14.52
N HIS A 115 4.00 17.75 -13.94
CA HIS A 115 3.42 17.07 -12.78
C HIS A 115 3.06 15.60 -13.07
N ASP A 116 2.52 15.31 -14.26
CA ASP A 116 2.14 13.93 -14.61
C ASP A 116 3.37 13.02 -14.73
N LEU A 117 4.47 13.54 -15.27
CA LEU A 117 5.74 12.81 -15.31
C LEU A 117 6.26 12.52 -13.88
N ALA A 118 6.19 13.50 -12.98
CA ALA A 118 6.60 13.30 -11.59
C ALA A 118 5.74 12.24 -10.89
N ARG A 119 4.43 12.26 -11.11
CA ARG A 119 3.49 11.26 -10.58
C ARG A 119 3.81 9.85 -11.08
N LEU A 120 4.03 9.66 -12.37
CA LEU A 120 4.39 8.36 -12.94
C LEU A 120 5.74 7.85 -12.42
N LYS A 121 6.74 8.74 -12.30
CA LYS A 121 8.03 8.38 -11.71
C LYS A 121 7.90 7.93 -10.27
N ALA A 122 7.08 8.60 -9.46
CA ALA A 122 6.82 8.22 -8.08
C ALA A 122 6.15 6.83 -7.99
N ARG A 123 5.18 6.53 -8.86
CA ARG A 123 4.53 5.20 -8.95
C ARG A 123 5.55 4.11 -9.30
N VAL A 124 6.37 4.33 -10.32
CA VAL A 124 7.46 3.40 -10.69
C VAL A 124 8.43 3.18 -9.52
N SER A 125 8.78 4.24 -8.78
CA SER A 125 9.65 4.14 -7.61
C SER A 125 9.03 3.29 -6.50
N ARG A 126 7.73 3.47 -6.22
CA ARG A 126 7.00 2.65 -5.22
C ARG A 126 6.94 1.17 -5.60
N LEU A 127 6.67 0.86 -6.87
CA LEU A 127 6.62 -0.52 -7.37
C LEU A 127 7.98 -1.21 -7.39
N LYS A 128 9.06 -0.46 -7.62
CA LYS A 128 10.44 -0.97 -7.58
C LYS A 128 11.01 -1.05 -6.17
N GLY A 129 10.48 -0.22 -5.28
CA GLY A 129 11.01 -0.07 -3.93
C GLY A 129 10.76 -1.31 -3.09
N GLY A 130 11.81 -1.82 -2.47
CA GLY A 130 11.70 -2.77 -1.38
C GLY A 130 11.40 -2.06 -0.06
N VAL A 131 10.86 -2.79 0.91
CA VAL A 131 10.72 -2.32 2.28
C VAL A 131 11.92 -2.79 3.08
N ALA A 132 12.74 -1.84 3.56
CA ALA A 132 13.80 -2.13 4.52
C ALA A 132 13.28 -1.95 5.94
N THR A 133 13.52 -2.93 6.81
CA THR A 133 13.15 -2.85 8.21
C THR A 133 14.39 -2.66 9.07
N ILE A 134 14.49 -1.52 9.75
CA ILE A 134 15.55 -1.25 10.72
C ILE A 134 15.00 -1.57 12.11
N LYS A 135 15.60 -2.56 12.77
CA LYS A 135 15.27 -2.92 14.15
C LYS A 135 16.17 -2.17 15.11
N ILE A 136 15.57 -1.43 16.04
CA ILE A 136 16.28 -0.67 17.07
C ILE A 136 16.12 -1.40 18.38
N GLY A 137 17.23 -1.56 19.13
CA GLY A 137 17.26 -2.08 20.49
C GLY A 137 17.86 -1.05 21.44
N ALA A 138 17.36 -1.03 22.67
CA ALA A 138 17.90 -0.21 23.76
C ALA A 138 17.64 -0.88 25.10
N SER A 139 18.39 -0.47 26.14
CA SER A 139 18.27 -0.98 27.50
C SER A 139 17.10 -0.37 28.28
N SER A 140 16.57 0.76 27.81
CA SER A 140 15.39 1.42 28.40
C SER A 140 14.43 1.96 27.33
N SER A 141 13.18 2.20 27.72
CA SER A 141 12.17 2.79 26.85
C SER A 141 12.48 4.24 26.44
N ILE A 142 13.18 4.98 27.32
CA ILE A 142 13.61 6.36 27.04
C ILE A 142 14.70 6.36 25.98
N GLU A 143 15.73 5.54 26.14
CA GLU A 143 16.82 5.38 25.18
C GLU A 143 16.29 4.87 23.81
N MET A 144 15.33 3.97 23.83
CA MET A 144 14.70 3.46 22.61
C MET A 144 13.99 4.57 21.84
N ARG A 145 13.26 5.44 22.55
CA ARG A 145 12.58 6.59 21.94
C ARG A 145 13.58 7.56 21.33
N GLU A 146 14.63 7.92 22.06
CA GLU A 146 15.69 8.80 21.56
C GLU A 146 16.37 8.26 20.31
N LYS A 147 16.72 6.97 20.31
CA LYS A 147 17.30 6.30 19.13
C LYS A 147 16.35 6.30 17.94
N LYS A 148 15.04 6.10 18.19
CA LYS A 148 14.03 6.13 17.14
C LYS A 148 13.91 7.52 16.53
N GLU A 149 13.81 8.56 17.34
CA GLU A 149 13.71 9.95 16.87
C GLU A 149 14.95 10.34 16.05
N ARG A 150 16.14 9.99 16.53
CA ARG A 150 17.41 10.21 15.80
C ARG A 150 17.46 9.47 14.47
N LEU A 151 16.91 8.26 14.40
CA LEU A 151 16.82 7.51 13.16
C LEU A 151 15.82 8.15 12.18
N ASP A 152 14.66 8.58 12.67
CA ASP A 152 13.63 9.25 11.88
C ASP A 152 14.19 10.56 11.26
N ASP A 153 14.95 11.34 12.04
CA ASP A 153 15.63 12.53 11.56
C ASP A 153 16.67 12.22 10.48
N ALA A 154 17.50 11.20 10.69
CA ALA A 154 18.49 10.77 9.71
C ALA A 154 17.87 10.28 8.41
N LEU A 155 16.75 9.54 8.50
CA LEU A 155 16.00 9.09 7.32
C LEU A 155 15.38 10.25 6.54
N ASN A 156 14.81 11.24 7.24
CA ASN A 156 14.25 12.43 6.60
C ASN A 156 15.33 13.27 5.91
N ALA A 157 16.45 13.49 6.58
CA ALA A 157 17.61 14.19 6.01
C ALA A 157 18.16 13.46 4.78
N THR A 158 18.27 12.14 4.84
CA THR A 158 18.76 11.32 3.71
C THR A 158 17.79 11.38 2.52
N LYS A 159 16.49 11.31 2.75
CA LYS A 159 15.49 11.46 1.69
C LYS A 159 15.57 12.82 1.02
N ALA A 160 15.65 13.89 1.81
CA ALA A 160 15.80 15.25 1.29
C ALA A 160 17.09 15.40 0.46
N ALA A 161 18.19 14.83 0.92
CA ALA A 161 19.46 14.84 0.20
C ALA A 161 19.39 14.09 -1.14
N LEU A 162 18.67 12.96 -1.21
CA LEU A 162 18.45 12.20 -2.45
C LEU A 162 17.60 12.96 -3.46
N GLU A 163 16.64 13.76 -2.99
CA GLU A 163 15.73 14.53 -3.84
C GLU A 163 16.36 15.85 -4.33
N SER A 164 17.03 16.57 -3.43
CA SER A 164 17.48 17.95 -3.65
C SER A 164 18.99 18.10 -3.75
N GLY A 165 19.76 17.03 -3.49
CA GLY A 165 21.20 17.07 -3.40
C GLY A 165 21.70 17.58 -2.05
N ILE A 166 23.03 17.76 -1.95
CA ILE A 166 23.71 18.25 -0.76
C ILE A 166 24.59 19.46 -1.12
N VAL A 167 24.80 20.33 -0.15
CA VAL A 167 25.76 21.44 -0.21
C VAL A 167 26.85 21.22 0.84
N LEU A 168 28.05 21.73 0.59
CA LEU A 168 29.12 21.76 1.59
C LEU A 168 28.74 22.80 2.66
N GLY A 169 28.80 22.41 3.93
CA GLY A 169 28.61 23.29 5.06
C GLY A 169 29.87 24.04 5.43
#